data_bf073122550da48092be9393cad7d6c1
#
_entry.id   bf073122550da48092be9393cad7d6c1
#
_cell.length_a   1.000
_cell.length_b   1.000
_cell.length_c   1.000
_cell.angle_alpha   90.00
_cell.angle_beta   90.00
_cell.angle_gamma   90.00
#
_symmetry.space_group_name_H-M   'P 1'
#
loop_
_entity.id
_entity.type
_entity.pdbx_description
1 polymer ?
#
loop_
_entity_poly.entity_id
_entity_poly.type
_entity_poly.pdbx_seq_one_letter_code
_entity_poly.pdbx_strand_id
1 'polypeptide(L)'
;MATEEQHKQAQFWLEYSQQLSGTIRYTEALAAVERALALDDTSVAAWYAKGTYLAMLARYDEALADFEHTLAMDATFVPAWDGKAWALGILGRRDEALAAVNRALELDPDYFDALKRKKRLEAL
;
A
#
# COMPACT_ATOMS: atom_id res chain seq x y z
N MET A 1 -23.02 -0.66 -4.94
CA MET A 1 -22.71 -0.39 -3.53
C MET A 1 -22.76 -1.68 -2.74
N ALA A 2 -21.76 -1.94 -1.92
CA ALA A 2 -21.68 -3.18 -1.17
C ALA A 2 -22.75 -3.23 -0.07
N THR A 3 -23.35 -4.40 0.14
CA THR A 3 -24.28 -4.65 1.24
C THR A 3 -23.51 -4.81 2.56
N GLU A 4 -24.22 -4.76 3.68
CA GLU A 4 -23.61 -4.99 4.99
C GLU A 4 -22.93 -6.38 5.07
N GLU A 5 -23.57 -7.41 4.48
CA GLU A 5 -22.98 -8.74 4.41
C GLU A 5 -21.71 -8.77 3.56
N GLN A 6 -21.71 -8.04 2.44
CA GLN A 6 -20.51 -7.94 1.60
C GLN A 6 -19.38 -7.22 2.31
N HIS A 7 -19.68 -6.16 3.10
CA HIS A 7 -18.66 -5.49 3.92
C HIS A 7 -18.03 -6.45 4.93
N LYS A 8 -18.83 -7.28 5.58
CA LYS A 8 -18.32 -8.27 6.55
C LYS A 8 -17.47 -9.33 5.89
N GLN A 9 -17.89 -9.82 4.73
CA GLN A 9 -17.12 -10.80 3.97
C GLN A 9 -15.82 -10.22 3.47
N ALA A 10 -15.84 -8.97 2.98
CA ALA A 10 -14.65 -8.27 2.54
C ALA A 10 -13.65 -8.10 3.70
N GLN A 11 -14.13 -7.72 4.88
CA GLN A 11 -13.29 -7.58 6.07
C GLN A 11 -12.62 -8.91 6.44
N PHE A 12 -13.36 -10.02 6.37
CA PHE A 12 -12.80 -11.35 6.60
C PHE A 12 -11.63 -11.64 5.66
N TRP A 13 -11.80 -11.36 4.35
CA TRP A 13 -10.76 -11.64 3.36
C TRP A 13 -9.55 -10.74 3.54
N LEU A 14 -9.76 -9.48 3.94
CA LEU A 14 -8.66 -8.57 4.24
C LEU A 14 -7.85 -9.08 5.43
N GLU A 15 -8.49 -9.45 6.53
CA GLU A 15 -7.82 -9.98 7.72
C GLU A 15 -7.07 -11.27 7.40
N TYR A 16 -7.69 -12.16 6.62
CA TYR A 16 -7.06 -13.39 6.17
C TYR A 16 -5.79 -13.09 5.34
N SER A 17 -5.86 -12.12 4.44
CA SER A 17 -4.69 -11.71 3.64
C SER A 17 -3.55 -11.21 4.51
N GLN A 18 -3.88 -10.43 5.54
CA GLN A 18 -2.88 -9.88 6.45
C GLN A 18 -2.17 -10.96 7.26
N GLN A 19 -2.88 -12.02 7.62
CA GLN A 19 -2.28 -13.18 8.30
C GLN A 19 -1.32 -13.92 7.36
N LEU A 20 -1.69 -14.08 6.10
CA LEU A 20 -0.84 -14.74 5.12
C LEU A 20 0.46 -13.98 4.86
N SER A 21 0.39 -12.64 4.81
CA SER A 21 1.57 -11.81 4.55
C SER A 21 2.65 -12.02 5.61
N GLY A 22 2.27 -12.30 6.84
CA GLY A 22 3.21 -12.60 7.93
C GLY A 22 3.99 -13.90 7.73
N THR A 23 3.61 -14.74 6.77
CA THR A 23 4.26 -16.01 6.44
C THR A 23 4.99 -15.99 5.10
N ILE A 24 5.21 -14.82 4.51
CA ILE A 24 5.84 -14.64 3.18
C ILE A 24 5.01 -15.30 2.07
N ARG A 25 3.70 -15.39 2.21
CA ARG A 25 2.80 -16.00 1.23
C ARG A 25 2.05 -14.92 0.46
N TYR A 26 2.82 -14.05 -0.18
CA TYR A 26 2.27 -12.85 -0.80
C TYR A 26 1.35 -13.11 -1.99
N THR A 27 1.61 -14.19 -2.76
CA THR A 27 0.72 -14.55 -3.87
C THR A 27 -0.68 -14.90 -3.36
N GLU A 28 -0.75 -15.68 -2.26
CA GLU A 28 -2.02 -16.05 -1.64
C GLU A 28 -2.67 -14.84 -0.96
N ALA A 29 -1.85 -13.99 -0.32
CA ALA A 29 -2.34 -12.77 0.31
C ALA A 29 -2.95 -11.83 -0.73
N LEU A 30 -2.30 -11.69 -1.89
CA LEU A 30 -2.81 -10.89 -3.01
C LEU A 30 -4.17 -11.42 -3.48
N ALA A 31 -4.28 -12.73 -3.70
CA ALA A 31 -5.56 -13.34 -4.11
C ALA A 31 -6.67 -13.07 -3.09
N ALA A 32 -6.35 -13.16 -1.80
CA ALA A 32 -7.31 -12.92 -0.72
C ALA A 32 -7.78 -11.45 -0.69
N VAL A 33 -6.85 -10.49 -0.80
CA VAL A 33 -7.24 -9.07 -0.79
C VAL A 33 -8.00 -8.67 -2.06
N GLU A 34 -7.67 -9.28 -3.20
CA GLU A 34 -8.44 -9.06 -4.43
C GLU A 34 -9.88 -9.56 -4.27
N ARG A 35 -10.08 -10.67 -3.56
CA ARG A 35 -11.42 -11.15 -3.23
C ARG A 35 -12.15 -10.18 -2.31
N ALA A 36 -11.44 -9.61 -1.33
CA ALA A 36 -12.01 -8.57 -0.46
C ALA A 36 -12.49 -7.37 -1.28
N LEU A 37 -11.66 -6.89 -2.21
CA LEU A 37 -11.98 -5.73 -3.05
C LEU A 37 -13.12 -6.00 -4.02
N ALA A 38 -13.26 -7.24 -4.50
CA ALA A 38 -14.39 -7.62 -5.35
C ALA A 38 -15.72 -7.55 -4.59
N LEU A 39 -15.70 -7.79 -3.28
CA LEU A 39 -16.87 -7.72 -2.41
C LEU A 39 -17.16 -6.29 -1.96
N ASP A 40 -16.11 -5.51 -1.71
CA ASP A 40 -16.21 -4.14 -1.20
C ASP A 40 -14.95 -3.37 -1.58
N ASP A 41 -15.05 -2.46 -2.54
CA ASP A 41 -13.92 -1.68 -3.04
C ASP A 41 -13.73 -0.34 -2.31
N THR A 42 -14.42 -0.14 -1.18
CA THR A 42 -14.36 1.13 -0.43
C THR A 42 -13.37 1.12 0.72
N SER A 43 -12.63 0.01 0.93
CA SER A 43 -11.65 -0.10 2.01
C SER A 43 -10.30 0.49 1.61
N VAL A 44 -9.91 1.58 2.24
CA VAL A 44 -8.58 2.19 2.06
C VAL A 44 -7.49 1.18 2.45
N ALA A 45 -7.69 0.48 3.57
CA ALA A 45 -6.73 -0.53 4.05
C ALA A 45 -6.55 -1.68 3.05
N ALA A 46 -7.61 -2.09 2.37
CA ALA A 46 -7.53 -3.18 1.38
C ALA A 46 -6.73 -2.76 0.14
N TRP A 47 -6.95 -1.56 -0.37
CA TRP A 47 -6.17 -1.04 -1.50
C TRP A 47 -4.69 -0.89 -1.14
N TYR A 48 -4.39 -0.38 0.06
CA TYR A 48 -3.02 -0.30 0.55
C TYR A 48 -2.39 -1.69 0.67
N ALA A 49 -3.10 -2.66 1.24
CA ALA A 49 -2.63 -4.04 1.38
C ALA A 49 -2.30 -4.64 0.02
N LYS A 50 -3.19 -4.45 -0.97
CA LYS A 50 -2.95 -4.94 -2.32
C LYS A 50 -1.67 -4.35 -2.91
N GLY A 51 -1.47 -3.04 -2.79
CA GLY A 51 -0.24 -2.38 -3.25
C GLY A 51 1.00 -2.97 -2.58
N THR A 52 0.94 -3.21 -1.27
CA THR A 52 2.04 -3.81 -0.52
C THR A 52 2.38 -5.22 -1.02
N TYR A 53 1.37 -6.07 -1.23
CA TYR A 53 1.60 -7.43 -1.72
C TYR A 53 2.18 -7.44 -3.13
N LEU A 54 1.69 -6.56 -4.00
CA LEU A 54 2.25 -6.41 -5.35
C LEU A 54 3.72 -5.99 -5.30
N ALA A 55 4.07 -5.04 -4.44
CA ALA A 55 5.45 -4.60 -4.28
C ALA A 55 6.33 -5.73 -3.74
N MET A 56 5.83 -6.53 -2.79
CA MET A 56 6.56 -7.69 -2.28
C MET A 56 6.77 -8.76 -3.36
N LEU A 57 5.93 -8.79 -4.38
CA LEU A 57 6.07 -9.66 -5.54
C LEU A 57 6.85 -8.99 -6.69
N ALA A 58 7.47 -7.85 -6.43
CA ALA A 58 8.25 -7.06 -7.40
C ALA A 58 7.41 -6.54 -8.58
N ARG A 59 6.10 -6.42 -8.41
CA ARG A 59 5.18 -5.85 -9.41
C ARG A 59 4.97 -4.37 -9.10
N TYR A 60 6.03 -3.59 -9.26
CA TYR A 60 6.10 -2.22 -8.73
C TYR A 60 5.21 -1.21 -9.47
N ASP A 61 5.02 -1.37 -10.79
CA ASP A 61 4.12 -0.49 -11.53
C ASP A 61 2.68 -0.64 -11.05
N GLU A 62 2.25 -1.87 -10.85
CA GLU A 62 0.91 -2.17 -10.34
C GLU A 62 0.76 -1.72 -8.89
N ALA A 63 1.80 -1.94 -8.08
CA ALA A 63 1.81 -1.48 -6.69
C ALA A 63 1.66 0.04 -6.61
N LEU A 64 2.40 0.77 -7.46
CA LEU A 64 2.32 2.23 -7.51
C LEU A 64 0.89 2.69 -7.81
N ALA A 65 0.23 2.07 -8.78
CA ALA A 65 -1.15 2.39 -9.13
C ALA A 65 -2.09 2.21 -7.93
N ASP A 66 -1.91 1.13 -7.14
CA ASP A 66 -2.75 0.87 -5.98
C ASP A 66 -2.46 1.82 -4.80
N PHE A 67 -1.20 2.21 -4.59
CA PHE A 67 -0.87 3.22 -3.61
C PHE A 67 -1.46 4.58 -4.00
N GLU A 68 -1.41 4.93 -5.28
CA GLU A 68 -2.03 6.16 -5.77
C GLU A 68 -3.55 6.13 -5.63
N HIS A 69 -4.18 4.96 -5.88
CA HIS A 69 -5.61 4.79 -5.65
C HIS A 69 -5.96 4.96 -4.17
N THR A 70 -5.16 4.38 -3.28
CA THR A 70 -5.32 4.54 -1.83
C THR A 70 -5.31 6.02 -1.44
N LEU A 71 -4.36 6.78 -1.97
CA LEU A 71 -4.21 8.21 -1.69
C LEU A 71 -5.33 9.05 -2.32
N ALA A 72 -5.90 8.62 -3.43
CA ALA A 72 -7.08 9.27 -4.00
C ALA A 72 -8.30 9.11 -3.09
N MET A 73 -8.39 7.98 -2.35
CA MET A 73 -9.45 7.75 -1.38
C MET A 73 -9.20 8.47 -0.07
N ASP A 74 -7.94 8.51 0.39
CA ASP A 74 -7.54 9.16 1.63
C ASP A 74 -6.11 9.69 1.51
N ALA A 75 -5.99 10.98 1.21
CA ALA A 75 -4.70 11.64 1.01
C ALA A 75 -3.87 11.75 2.30
N THR A 76 -4.45 11.44 3.46
CA THR A 76 -3.76 11.48 4.77
C THR A 76 -3.27 10.10 5.22
N PHE A 77 -3.46 9.07 4.40
CA PHE A 77 -3.04 7.72 4.75
C PHE A 77 -1.52 7.59 4.59
N VAL A 78 -0.79 7.92 5.65
CA VAL A 78 0.69 8.02 5.65
C VAL A 78 1.38 6.79 5.08
N PRO A 79 0.99 5.54 5.44
CA PRO A 79 1.67 4.36 4.90
C PRO A 79 1.65 4.29 3.37
N ALA A 80 0.62 4.81 2.72
CA ALA A 80 0.54 4.80 1.25
C ALA A 80 1.49 5.81 0.60
N TRP A 81 1.76 6.93 1.25
CA TRP A 81 2.82 7.84 0.79
C TRP A 81 4.19 7.18 0.83
N ASP A 82 4.48 6.46 1.91
CA ASP A 82 5.73 5.71 2.01
C ASP A 82 5.77 4.56 1.00
N GLY A 83 4.67 3.85 0.81
CA GLY A 83 4.56 2.79 -0.21
C GLY A 83 4.79 3.33 -1.61
N LYS A 84 4.21 4.48 -1.93
CA LYS A 84 4.43 5.17 -3.21
C LYS A 84 5.90 5.51 -3.40
N ALA A 85 6.56 6.04 -2.36
CA ALA A 85 7.98 6.34 -2.40
C ALA A 85 8.81 5.08 -2.64
N TRP A 86 8.45 3.99 -2.00
CA TRP A 86 9.13 2.70 -2.20
C TRP A 86 9.07 2.26 -3.65
N ALA A 87 7.86 2.20 -4.22
CA ALA A 87 7.68 1.78 -5.61
C ALA A 87 8.43 2.70 -6.58
N LEU A 88 8.31 4.02 -6.39
CA LEU A 88 8.98 5.00 -7.25
C LEU A 88 10.50 4.88 -7.17
N GLY A 89 11.04 4.66 -5.97
CA GLY A 89 12.48 4.51 -5.77
C GLY A 89 13.04 3.30 -6.51
N ILE A 90 12.34 2.16 -6.45
CA ILE A 90 12.73 0.95 -7.17
C ILE A 90 12.63 1.15 -8.69
N LEU A 91 11.64 1.91 -9.14
CA LEU A 91 11.46 2.22 -10.56
C LEU A 91 12.46 3.28 -11.08
N GLY A 92 13.36 3.76 -10.23
CA GLY A 92 14.36 4.75 -10.63
C GLY A 92 13.86 6.18 -10.70
N ARG A 93 12.65 6.43 -10.20
CA ARG A 93 12.02 7.76 -10.20
C ARG A 93 12.29 8.46 -8.88
N ARG A 94 13.59 8.78 -8.65
CA ARG A 94 14.10 9.25 -7.37
C ARG A 94 13.45 10.54 -6.88
N ASP A 95 13.31 11.55 -7.75
CA ASP A 95 12.78 12.84 -7.34
C ASP A 95 11.32 12.74 -6.93
N GLU A 96 10.52 11.94 -7.64
CA GLU A 96 9.14 11.68 -7.28
C GLU A 96 9.06 10.87 -5.98
N ALA A 97 9.97 9.93 -5.78
CA ALA A 97 10.04 9.17 -4.53
C ALA A 97 10.34 10.08 -3.34
N LEU A 98 11.28 11.01 -3.49
CA LEU A 98 11.60 12.00 -2.45
C LEU A 98 10.38 12.89 -2.14
N ALA A 99 9.65 13.34 -3.16
CA ALA A 99 8.44 14.12 -2.96
C ALA A 99 7.39 13.34 -2.15
N ALA A 100 7.20 12.04 -2.46
CA ALA A 100 6.24 11.20 -1.76
C ALA A 100 6.66 10.96 -0.30
N VAL A 101 7.93 10.66 -0.05
CA VAL A 101 8.41 10.43 1.32
C VAL A 101 8.35 11.70 2.17
N ASN A 102 8.61 12.85 1.55
CA ASN A 102 8.49 14.14 2.25
C ASN A 102 7.03 14.42 2.61
N ARG A 103 6.09 14.03 1.75
CA ARG A 103 4.67 14.18 2.07
C ARG A 103 4.29 13.30 3.26
N ALA A 104 4.78 12.07 3.32
CA ALA A 104 4.57 11.20 4.47
C ALA A 104 5.07 11.87 5.76
N LEU A 105 6.24 12.47 5.72
CA LEU A 105 6.86 13.11 6.89
C LEU A 105 6.21 14.46 7.26
N GLU A 106 5.58 15.15 6.31
CA GLU A 106 4.75 16.32 6.62
C GLU A 106 3.53 15.91 7.45
N LEU A 107 2.93 14.75 7.11
CA LEU A 107 1.75 14.23 7.81
C LEU A 107 2.11 13.60 9.16
N ASP A 108 3.23 12.89 9.21
CA ASP A 108 3.74 12.23 10.42
C ASP A 108 5.26 12.32 10.45
N PRO A 109 5.82 13.36 11.12
CA PRO A 109 7.28 13.57 11.16
C PRO A 109 8.07 12.43 11.78
N ASP A 110 7.43 11.59 12.59
CA ASP A 110 8.06 10.48 13.28
C ASP A 110 7.84 9.12 12.60
N TYR A 111 7.26 9.12 11.40
CA TYR A 111 7.00 7.86 10.69
C TYR A 111 8.33 7.18 10.32
N PHE A 112 8.65 6.12 11.05
CA PHE A 112 9.98 5.51 11.03
C PHE A 112 10.37 5.00 9.64
N ASP A 113 9.46 4.33 8.94
CA ASP A 113 9.73 3.78 7.62
C ASP A 113 10.08 4.88 6.61
N ALA A 114 9.38 6.00 6.67
CA ALA A 114 9.65 7.14 5.78
C ALA A 114 10.99 7.79 6.09
N LEU A 115 11.35 7.92 7.37
CA LEU A 115 12.65 8.45 7.77
C LEU A 115 13.80 7.60 7.21
N LYS A 116 13.68 6.28 7.32
CA LYS A 116 14.66 5.34 6.77
C LYS A 116 14.74 5.44 5.26
N ARG A 117 13.58 5.49 4.60
CA ARG A 117 13.51 5.56 3.14
C ARG A 117 14.11 6.84 2.61
N LYS A 118 13.83 7.97 3.26
CA LYS A 118 14.41 9.26 2.88
C LYS A 118 15.94 9.20 2.89
N LYS A 119 16.52 8.63 3.94
CA LYS A 119 17.97 8.45 4.03
C LYS A 119 18.52 7.65 2.86
N ARG A 120 17.87 6.54 2.53
CA ARG A 120 18.30 5.70 1.40
C ARG A 120 18.23 6.44 0.07
N LEU A 121 17.15 7.18 -0.15
CA LEU A 121 16.94 7.92 -1.39
C LEU A 121 17.98 9.05 -1.54
N GLU A 122 18.29 9.74 -0.45
CA GLU A 122 19.29 10.82 -0.45
C GLU A 122 20.70 10.30 -0.67
N ALA A 123 20.97 9.05 -0.35
CA ALA A 123 22.27 8.42 -0.53
C ALA A 123 22.54 7.92 -1.96
N LEU A 124 21.55 7.93 -2.83
CA LEU A 124 21.69 7.46 -4.22
C LEU A 124 22.46 8.43 -5.10
#